data_f6da2e22e3277348cff541823a28efee
#
_entry.id   f6da2e22e3277348cff541823a28efee
#
_cell.length_a   1.000
_cell.length_b   1.000
_cell.length_c   1.000
_cell.angle_alpha   90.00
_cell.angle_beta   90.00
_cell.angle_gamma   90.00
#
_symmetry.space_group_name_H-M   'P 1'
#
loop_
_entity.id
_entity.type
_entity.pdbx_description
1 polymer ?
#
loop_
_entity_poly.entity_id
_entity_poly.type
_entity_poly.pdbx_seq_one_letter_code
_entity_poly.pdbx_strand_id
1 'polypeptide(L)'
;TKDKRILIRNTAEVHNPFKMTKSILKKRSLNQKLGVRKRFPNLSDDLIESSWSGIVSRTRNSSQIFEKIDTNIFVAGCYNGSGIGVGTLFGEQIAIKASGENTNEINIIESRNKPTWLPPEPFLNIGVKTRLMFERFRSQADI
;
A
#
# COMPACT_ATOMS: atom_id res chain seq x y z
N THR A 1 7.03 -1.38 -17.98
CA THR A 1 7.32 0.05 -18.28
C THR A 1 7.53 0.25 -19.78
N LYS A 2 7.45 1.51 -20.25
CA LYS A 2 7.66 1.85 -21.68
C LYS A 2 9.07 1.51 -22.16
N ASP A 3 10.04 1.52 -21.29
CA ASP A 3 11.46 1.20 -21.52
C ASP A 3 11.77 -0.30 -21.34
N LYS A 4 10.76 -1.15 -21.46
CA LYS A 4 10.85 -2.62 -21.39
C LYS A 4 11.37 -3.18 -20.05
N ARG A 5 11.32 -2.41 -18.96
CA ARG A 5 11.62 -2.91 -17.62
C ARG A 5 10.41 -3.55 -16.96
N ILE A 6 10.63 -4.57 -16.16
CA ILE A 6 9.61 -5.22 -15.34
C ILE A 6 9.77 -4.71 -13.91
N LEU A 7 8.66 -4.26 -13.31
CA LEU A 7 8.59 -3.88 -11.93
C LEU A 7 7.87 -4.99 -11.16
N ILE A 8 8.55 -5.55 -10.16
CA ILE A 8 7.97 -6.59 -9.30
C ILE A 8 7.83 -6.03 -7.90
N ARG A 9 6.62 -6.04 -7.38
CA ARG A 9 6.32 -5.71 -5.99
C ARG A 9 6.18 -7.00 -5.18
N ASN A 10 6.92 -7.10 -4.10
CA ASN A 10 6.88 -8.22 -3.18
C ASN A 10 7.17 -7.71 -1.76
N THR A 11 6.79 -8.45 -0.75
CA THR A 11 7.02 -8.23 0.69
C THR A 11 6.42 -6.94 1.25
N ALA A 12 5.97 -7.00 2.49
CA ALA A 12 5.54 -5.87 3.29
C ALA A 12 6.21 -5.91 4.67
N GLU A 13 6.53 -4.74 5.21
CA GLU A 13 7.08 -4.55 6.54
C GLU A 13 6.21 -3.59 7.35
N VAL A 14 6.22 -3.74 8.66
CA VAL A 14 5.67 -2.71 9.54
C VAL A 14 6.49 -1.44 9.36
N HIS A 15 5.82 -0.32 9.08
CA HIS A 15 6.51 0.95 9.00
C HIS A 15 7.02 1.34 10.39
N ASN A 16 8.34 1.53 10.46
CA ASN A 16 8.97 2.17 11.59
C ASN A 16 9.60 3.46 11.05
N PRO A 17 9.12 4.64 11.45
CA PRO A 17 9.46 5.91 10.80
C PRO A 17 10.95 6.21 10.71
N PHE A 18 11.79 5.53 11.48
CA PHE A 18 13.23 5.80 11.51
C PHE A 18 14.11 4.59 11.12
N LYS A 19 13.55 3.51 10.58
CA LYS A 19 14.30 2.24 10.50
C LYS A 19 14.13 1.40 9.24
N MET A 20 13.81 1.97 8.07
CA MET A 20 14.09 1.24 6.84
C MET A 20 15.59 1.38 6.54
N THR A 21 16.40 0.54 7.15
CA THR A 21 17.86 0.53 6.94
C THR A 21 18.21 -0.11 5.61
N LYS A 22 19.34 0.28 5.04
CA LYS A 22 19.92 -0.37 3.84
C LYS A 22 20.06 -1.89 4.03
N SER A 23 20.35 -2.33 5.26
CA SER A 23 20.47 -3.75 5.61
C SER A 23 19.13 -4.51 5.47
N ILE A 24 18.01 -3.93 5.94
CA ILE A 24 16.68 -4.53 5.79
C ILE A 24 16.30 -4.59 4.31
N LEU A 25 16.52 -3.51 3.55
CA LEU A 25 16.25 -3.47 2.12
C LEU A 25 17.07 -4.55 1.39
N LYS A 26 18.36 -4.68 1.68
CA LYS A 26 19.24 -5.71 1.10
C LYS A 26 18.73 -7.13 1.42
N LYS A 27 18.34 -7.40 2.68
CA LYS A 27 17.78 -8.70 3.08
C LYS A 27 16.48 -9.01 2.31
N ARG A 28 15.61 -8.02 2.11
CA ARG A 28 14.34 -8.22 1.38
C ARG A 28 14.54 -8.35 -0.13
N SER A 29 15.53 -7.65 -0.70
CA SER A 29 15.87 -7.81 -2.11
C SER A 29 16.36 -9.22 -2.45
N LEU A 30 17.03 -9.91 -1.53
CA LEU A 30 17.40 -11.32 -1.72
C LEU A 30 16.18 -12.23 -1.87
N ASN A 31 15.17 -12.06 -1.03
CA ASN A 31 13.92 -12.82 -1.15
C ASN A 31 13.18 -12.51 -2.45
N GLN A 32 13.20 -11.23 -2.88
CA GLN A 32 12.63 -10.84 -4.18
C GLN A 32 13.35 -11.50 -5.35
N LYS A 33 14.68 -11.56 -5.30
CA LYS A 33 15.49 -12.26 -6.31
C LYS A 33 15.13 -13.74 -6.41
N LEU A 34 14.96 -14.42 -5.28
CA LEU A 34 14.51 -15.82 -5.27
C LEU A 34 13.14 -16.00 -5.91
N GLY A 35 12.19 -15.12 -5.61
CA GLY A 35 10.86 -15.12 -6.24
C GLY A 35 10.89 -14.84 -7.75
N VAL A 36 11.78 -13.96 -8.20
CA VAL A 36 12.01 -13.70 -9.64
C VAL A 36 12.57 -14.93 -10.33
N ARG A 37 13.61 -15.55 -9.77
CA ARG A 37 14.23 -16.76 -10.33
C ARG A 37 13.24 -17.92 -10.49
N LYS A 38 12.34 -18.11 -9.52
CA LYS A 38 11.33 -19.18 -9.62
C LYS A 38 10.32 -18.92 -10.73
N ARG A 39 9.92 -17.66 -10.95
CA ARG A 39 8.96 -17.30 -12.01
C ARG A 39 9.60 -17.19 -13.38
N PHE A 40 10.86 -16.82 -13.43
CA PHE A 40 11.61 -16.56 -14.64
C PHE A 40 13.00 -17.22 -14.55
N PRO A 41 13.08 -18.56 -14.58
CA PRO A 41 14.33 -19.29 -14.34
C PRO A 41 15.46 -18.99 -15.35
N ASN A 42 15.09 -18.51 -16.53
CA ASN A 42 16.05 -18.14 -17.59
C ASN A 42 16.56 -16.70 -17.50
N LEU A 43 16.08 -15.91 -16.52
CA LEU A 43 16.60 -14.56 -16.30
C LEU A 43 17.85 -14.59 -15.43
N SER A 44 18.89 -13.91 -15.89
CA SER A 44 20.12 -13.72 -15.12
C SER A 44 19.92 -12.71 -13.99
N ASP A 45 20.67 -12.86 -12.90
CA ASP A 45 20.59 -11.98 -11.70
C ASP A 45 21.13 -10.57 -11.92
N ASP A 46 22.02 -10.39 -12.87
CA ASP A 46 22.58 -9.11 -13.27
C ASP A 46 21.55 -8.19 -13.95
N LEU A 47 20.41 -8.74 -14.38
CA LEU A 47 19.29 -7.96 -14.93
C LEU A 47 18.50 -7.17 -13.87
N ILE A 48 18.77 -7.38 -12.57
CA ILE A 48 18.10 -6.63 -11.50
C ILE A 48 18.83 -5.30 -11.30
N GLU A 49 18.28 -4.26 -11.90
CA GLU A 49 18.83 -2.91 -11.89
C GLU A 49 18.77 -2.26 -10.50
N SER A 50 17.63 -2.33 -9.82
CA SER A 50 17.44 -1.66 -8.52
C SER A 50 16.40 -2.33 -7.64
N SER A 51 16.52 -2.08 -6.33
CA SER A 51 15.52 -2.45 -5.33
C SER A 51 15.25 -1.25 -4.44
N TRP A 52 13.98 -0.97 -4.18
CA TRP A 52 13.58 0.16 -3.33
C TRP A 52 12.42 -0.21 -2.42
N SER A 53 12.09 0.67 -1.51
CA SER A 53 10.91 0.56 -0.65
C SER A 53 10.11 1.87 -0.67
N GLY A 54 8.82 1.77 -0.43
CA GLY A 54 7.91 2.89 -0.29
C GLY A 54 6.97 2.69 0.89
N ILE A 55 6.39 3.77 1.39
CA ILE A 55 5.43 3.75 2.48
C ILE A 55 4.02 3.70 1.90
N VAL A 56 3.18 2.85 2.46
CA VAL A 56 1.77 2.71 2.08
C VAL A 56 0.89 2.81 3.32
N SER A 57 -0.03 3.76 3.34
CA SER A 57 -1.11 3.81 4.33
C SER A 57 -2.15 2.75 4.04
N ARG A 58 -2.53 2.00 5.07
CA ARG A 58 -3.55 0.95 4.98
C ARG A 58 -4.57 1.07 6.10
N THR A 59 -5.82 0.79 5.78
CA THR A 59 -6.88 0.58 6.76
C THR A 59 -7.07 -0.92 7.01
N ARG A 60 -7.69 -1.27 8.13
CA ARG A 60 -7.91 -2.67 8.50
C ARG A 60 -8.81 -3.41 7.51
N ASN A 61 -9.87 -2.76 7.05
CA ASN A 61 -10.88 -3.33 6.15
C ASN A 61 -10.68 -2.94 4.68
N SER A 62 -9.51 -2.39 4.33
CA SER A 62 -9.18 -1.92 2.98
C SER A 62 -10.07 -0.80 2.42
N SER A 63 -10.91 -0.16 3.26
CA SER A 63 -11.67 1.02 2.87
C SER A 63 -10.77 2.25 2.80
N GLN A 64 -11.06 3.15 1.87
CA GLN A 64 -10.36 4.43 1.76
C GLN A 64 -11.03 5.49 2.64
N ILE A 65 -10.29 6.53 3.00
CA ILE A 65 -10.81 7.73 3.65
C ILE A 65 -11.30 8.69 2.56
N PHE A 66 -12.52 9.20 2.72
CA PHE A 66 -13.09 10.27 1.91
C PHE A 66 -14.11 11.01 2.80
N GLU A 67 -13.67 12.05 3.49
CA GLU A 67 -14.48 12.68 4.53
C GLU A 67 -14.24 14.19 4.61
N LYS A 68 -15.28 14.91 5.02
CA LYS A 68 -15.15 16.26 5.57
C LYS A 68 -15.02 16.12 7.08
N ILE A 69 -13.87 16.51 7.64
CA ILE A 69 -13.57 16.38 9.08
C ILE A 69 -13.80 17.65 9.86
N ASP A 70 -13.87 18.80 9.20
CA ASP A 70 -14.19 20.09 9.80
C ASP A 70 -14.78 21.02 8.73
N THR A 71 -15.20 22.21 9.10
CA THR A 71 -15.85 23.20 8.23
C THR A 71 -15.13 23.39 6.90
N ASN A 72 -13.80 23.49 6.93
CA ASN A 72 -12.97 23.75 5.76
C ASN A 72 -11.88 22.67 5.55
N ILE A 73 -12.00 21.50 6.20
CA ILE A 73 -11.01 20.44 6.10
C ILE A 73 -11.64 19.19 5.47
N PHE A 74 -11.15 18.85 4.29
CA PHE A 74 -11.55 17.68 3.52
C PHE A 74 -10.37 16.73 3.38
N VAL A 75 -10.59 15.44 3.53
CA VAL A 75 -9.53 14.43 3.55
C VAL A 75 -9.87 13.29 2.61
N ALA A 76 -8.92 12.95 1.73
CA ALA A 76 -8.95 11.74 0.94
C ALA A 76 -7.62 11.00 1.10
N GLY A 77 -7.67 9.68 1.34
CA GLY A 77 -6.43 8.95 1.62
C GLY A 77 -6.60 7.46 1.91
N CYS A 78 -5.54 6.86 2.44
CA CYS A 78 -5.47 5.43 2.77
C CYS A 78 -5.82 4.52 1.58
N TYR A 79 -5.22 4.75 0.43
CA TYR A 79 -5.52 4.03 -0.81
C TYR A 79 -5.04 2.57 -0.85
N ASN A 80 -4.52 2.05 0.26
CA ASN A 80 -4.15 0.63 0.45
C ASN A 80 -3.17 0.09 -0.61
N GLY A 81 -2.39 0.96 -1.23
CA GLY A 81 -1.43 0.63 -2.28
C GLY A 81 -1.92 0.84 -3.71
N SER A 82 -3.16 1.27 -3.92
CA SER A 82 -3.76 1.59 -5.24
C SER A 82 -3.85 3.10 -5.50
N GLY A 83 -2.84 3.87 -5.00
CA GLY A 83 -2.90 5.32 -4.94
C GLY A 83 -2.90 6.04 -6.30
N ILE A 84 -2.37 5.45 -7.37
CA ILE A 84 -2.28 6.16 -8.66
C ILE A 84 -3.68 6.43 -9.22
N GLY A 85 -4.46 5.40 -9.52
CA GLY A 85 -5.80 5.58 -10.08
C GLY A 85 -6.83 6.09 -9.06
N VAL A 86 -6.91 5.43 -7.90
CA VAL A 86 -7.88 5.79 -6.85
C VAL A 86 -7.57 7.17 -6.27
N GLY A 87 -6.28 7.52 -6.08
CA GLY A 87 -5.90 8.82 -5.55
C GLY A 87 -6.21 9.96 -6.50
N THR A 88 -6.10 9.77 -7.81
CA THR A 88 -6.50 10.77 -8.80
C THR A 88 -8.00 11.02 -8.76
N LEU A 89 -8.80 9.95 -8.82
CA LEU A 89 -10.26 10.05 -8.72
C LEU A 89 -10.70 10.71 -7.41
N PHE A 90 -10.18 10.25 -6.27
CA PHE A 90 -10.56 10.80 -4.96
C PHE A 90 -10.09 12.24 -4.79
N GLY A 91 -8.92 12.61 -5.34
CA GLY A 91 -8.43 13.98 -5.35
C GLY A 91 -9.34 14.93 -6.12
N GLU A 92 -9.80 14.52 -7.29
CA GLU A 92 -10.75 15.27 -8.07
C GLU A 92 -12.10 15.42 -7.34
N GLN A 93 -12.66 14.31 -6.88
CA GLN A 93 -13.99 14.33 -6.25
C GLN A 93 -13.99 15.05 -4.89
N ILE A 94 -12.90 15.00 -4.12
CA ILE A 94 -12.82 15.73 -2.86
C ILE A 94 -12.68 17.24 -3.08
N ALA A 95 -12.05 17.67 -4.19
CA ALA A 95 -11.99 19.08 -4.58
C ALA A 95 -13.37 19.60 -5.00
N ILE A 96 -14.12 18.85 -5.82
CA ILE A 96 -15.49 19.17 -6.19
C ILE A 96 -16.40 19.28 -4.95
N LYS A 97 -16.30 18.32 -4.03
CA LYS A 97 -17.03 18.38 -2.78
C LYS A 97 -16.67 19.59 -1.92
N ALA A 98 -15.41 19.98 -1.91
CA ALA A 98 -14.94 21.17 -1.17
C ALA A 98 -15.47 22.47 -1.75
N SER A 99 -15.76 22.53 -3.07
CA SER A 99 -16.41 23.68 -3.72
C SER A 99 -17.94 23.76 -3.45
N GLY A 100 -18.49 22.78 -2.74
CA GLY A 100 -19.91 22.71 -2.41
C GLY A 100 -20.76 21.99 -3.44
N GLU A 101 -20.13 21.41 -4.46
CA GLU A 101 -20.80 20.62 -5.50
C GLU A 101 -20.90 19.15 -5.10
N ASN A 102 -21.84 18.43 -5.73
CA ASN A 102 -22.02 17.01 -5.57
C ASN A 102 -22.14 16.31 -6.92
N THR A 103 -21.50 15.15 -7.04
CA THR A 103 -21.52 14.31 -8.24
C THR A 103 -22.04 12.91 -7.90
N ASN A 104 -22.39 12.16 -8.94
CA ASN A 104 -22.75 10.76 -8.75
C ASN A 104 -21.56 9.94 -8.20
N GLU A 105 -20.35 10.26 -8.62
CA GLU A 105 -19.11 9.64 -8.14
C GLU A 105 -18.90 9.89 -6.65
N ILE A 106 -19.16 11.10 -6.15
CA ILE A 106 -19.13 11.42 -4.71
C ILE A 106 -20.11 10.53 -3.94
N ASN A 107 -21.35 10.41 -4.42
CA ASN A 107 -22.36 9.58 -3.79
C ASN A 107 -21.93 8.10 -3.75
N ILE A 108 -21.35 7.58 -4.82
CA ILE A 108 -20.81 6.21 -4.88
C ILE A 108 -19.66 6.05 -3.90
N ILE A 109 -18.73 7.01 -3.81
CA ILE A 109 -17.60 6.95 -2.88
C ILE A 109 -18.11 6.97 -1.43
N GLU A 110 -19.07 7.83 -1.11
CA GLU A 110 -19.62 7.97 0.25
C GLU A 110 -20.49 6.79 0.68
N SER A 111 -21.12 6.09 -0.24
CA SER A 111 -21.88 4.86 0.05
C SER A 111 -21.00 3.66 0.43
N ARG A 112 -19.68 3.75 0.24
CA ARG A 112 -18.74 2.67 0.56
C ARG A 112 -18.51 2.55 2.06
N ASN A 113 -18.07 1.36 2.47
CA ASN A 113 -17.72 1.12 3.87
C ASN A 113 -16.60 2.08 4.33
N LYS A 114 -16.77 2.66 5.51
CA LYS A 114 -15.77 3.49 6.16
C LYS A 114 -14.63 2.66 6.76
N PRO A 115 -13.45 3.26 6.98
CA PRO A 115 -12.38 2.62 7.73
C PRO A 115 -12.83 2.19 9.11
N THR A 116 -12.50 0.94 9.49
CA THR A 116 -12.82 0.42 10.81
C THR A 116 -11.77 0.86 11.84
N TRP A 117 -12.20 0.95 13.08
CA TRP A 117 -11.33 1.30 14.21
C TRP A 117 -10.09 0.39 14.29
N LEU A 118 -8.98 0.98 14.68
CA LEU A 118 -7.72 0.31 14.95
C LEU A 118 -7.37 0.46 16.46
N PRO A 119 -6.87 -0.60 17.10
CA PRO A 119 -6.44 -0.50 18.48
C PRO A 119 -5.23 0.46 18.59
N PRO A 120 -5.06 1.12 19.75
CA PRO A 120 -3.89 1.96 19.99
C PRO A 120 -2.59 1.13 20.11
N GLU A 121 -1.44 1.81 20.03
CA GLU A 121 -0.16 1.18 20.34
C GLU A 121 -0.10 0.77 21.84
N PRO A 122 0.55 -0.35 22.19
CA PRO A 122 1.37 -1.22 21.32
C PRO A 122 0.58 -2.34 20.60
N PHE A 123 -0.71 -2.49 20.86
CA PHE A 123 -1.53 -3.59 20.33
C PHE A 123 -1.62 -3.58 18.80
N LEU A 124 -1.69 -2.39 18.20
CA LEU A 124 -1.68 -2.25 16.75
C LEU A 124 -0.43 -2.86 16.13
N ASN A 125 0.74 -2.53 16.67
CA ASN A 125 2.02 -3.01 16.16
C ASN A 125 2.15 -4.54 16.28
N ILE A 126 1.72 -5.11 17.42
CA ILE A 126 1.71 -6.56 17.64
C ILE A 126 0.78 -7.24 16.62
N GLY A 127 -0.44 -6.75 16.46
CA GLY A 127 -1.41 -7.31 15.53
C GLY A 127 -0.94 -7.26 14.08
N VAL A 128 -0.36 -6.15 13.64
CA VAL A 128 0.17 -6.01 12.28
C VAL A 128 1.37 -6.94 12.05
N LYS A 129 2.30 -7.04 13.01
CA LYS A 129 3.44 -7.97 12.92
C LYS A 129 2.98 -9.41 12.79
N THR A 130 2.04 -9.84 13.63
CA THR A 130 1.50 -11.21 13.62
C THR A 130 0.83 -11.51 12.26
N ARG A 131 0.01 -10.60 11.77
CA ARG A 131 -0.62 -10.74 10.47
C ARG A 131 0.39 -10.84 9.32
N LEU A 132 1.40 -9.97 9.28
CA LEU A 132 2.45 -10.02 8.26
C LEU A 132 3.28 -11.31 8.34
N MET A 133 3.52 -11.82 9.56
CA MET A 133 4.20 -13.10 9.74
C MET A 133 3.37 -14.24 9.17
N PHE A 134 2.08 -14.27 9.44
CA PHE A 134 1.17 -15.27 8.90
C PHE A 134 1.04 -15.21 7.37
N GLU A 135 0.92 -14.00 6.81
CA GLU A 135 0.88 -13.80 5.35
C GLU A 135 2.18 -14.28 4.68
N ARG A 136 3.33 -14.04 5.31
CA ARG A 136 4.63 -14.55 4.83
C ARG A 136 4.72 -16.07 4.89
N PHE A 137 4.22 -16.68 5.96
CA PHE A 137 4.20 -18.12 6.08
C PHE A 137 3.33 -18.77 4.97
N ARG A 138 2.16 -18.21 4.72
CA ARG A 138 1.31 -18.67 3.62
C ARG A 138 1.95 -18.46 2.25
N SER A 139 2.57 -17.32 2.01
CA SER A 139 3.20 -17.03 0.72
C SER A 139 4.45 -17.87 0.44
N GLN A 140 5.08 -18.46 1.47
CA GLN A 140 6.16 -19.43 1.27
C GLN A 140 5.67 -20.73 0.63
N ALA A 141 4.41 -21.08 0.79
CA ALA A 141 3.80 -22.22 0.11
C ALA A 141 3.57 -21.97 -1.39
N ASP A 142 3.47 -20.70 -1.78
CA ASP A 142 3.28 -20.28 -3.18
C ASP A 142 4.62 -19.95 -3.90
N ILE A 143 5.72 -20.04 -3.17
CA ILE A 143 7.07 -19.92 -3.67
C ILE A 143 7.68 -21.32 -3.74
#